data_9b7971086fa0f6ca46037aeaa32401ac
#
_entry.id   9b7971086fa0f6ca46037aeaa32401ac
#
_cell.length_a   1.000
_cell.length_b   1.000
_cell.length_c   1.000
_cell.angle_alpha   90.00
_cell.angle_beta   90.00
_cell.angle_gamma   90.00
#
_symmetry.space_group_name_H-M   'P 1'
#
loop_
_entity.id
_entity.type
_entity.pdbx_description
1 polymer ?
#
loop_
_entity_poly.entity_id
_entity_poly.type
_entity_poly.pdbx_seq_one_letter_code
_entity_poly.pdbx_strand_id
1 'polypeptide(L)'
;MAAIDGMLNQLEEMGFSPMEINIFLNLKLRERAEQEAVVKVAVVDCNSECLSHMSEQLRHIDGVDLYPYLLENIEQYPYQLNEDFDLVVTTSNHGDYLAEILPDKVPLARTALRPSAHSLSRILKLQAGERLGIVGCSPRFARLMHSTCKAYVEDAEVFEPITAESETELKAYLADKTVVLVPKFYEKYFSAEATDLIRNFAGTVMDCYYKMDEGSVLYLESKIKRLLASKSI
;
A
#
# COMPACT_ATOMS: atom_id res chain seq x y z
N MET A 1 -12.89 -5.88 -44.28
CA MET A 1 -14.12 -6.69 -44.56
C MET A 1 -13.72 -8.12 -44.93
N ALA A 2 -12.91 -8.38 -45.98
CA ALA A 2 -12.58 -9.75 -46.40
C ALA A 2 -12.05 -10.71 -45.31
N ALA A 3 -11.30 -10.22 -44.32
CA ALA A 3 -10.84 -11.04 -43.18
C ALA A 3 -11.97 -11.46 -42.22
N ILE A 4 -12.94 -10.59 -42.04
CA ILE A 4 -14.11 -10.87 -41.20
C ILE A 4 -15.01 -11.87 -41.94
N ASP A 5 -15.24 -11.65 -43.22
CA ASP A 5 -16.05 -12.58 -44.03
C ASP A 5 -15.40 -13.97 -44.07
N GLY A 6 -14.07 -14.05 -44.20
CA GLY A 6 -13.33 -15.32 -44.15
C GLY A 6 -13.47 -16.04 -42.80
N MET A 7 -13.43 -15.29 -41.69
CA MET A 7 -13.62 -15.86 -40.35
C MET A 7 -15.05 -16.37 -40.16
N LEU A 8 -16.05 -15.62 -40.59
CA LEU A 8 -17.47 -16.03 -40.50
C LEU A 8 -17.74 -17.30 -41.28
N ASN A 9 -17.23 -17.38 -42.53
CA ASN A 9 -17.35 -18.58 -43.37
C ASN A 9 -16.71 -19.82 -42.71
N GLN A 10 -15.52 -19.67 -42.13
CA GLN A 10 -14.87 -20.76 -41.39
C GLN A 10 -15.69 -21.28 -40.21
N LEU A 11 -16.30 -20.33 -39.43
CA LEU A 11 -17.13 -20.71 -38.30
C LEU A 11 -18.40 -21.43 -38.74
N GLU A 12 -19.02 -20.98 -39.85
CA GLU A 12 -20.18 -21.66 -40.43
C GLU A 12 -19.83 -23.05 -40.97
N GLU A 13 -18.66 -23.22 -41.62
CA GLU A 13 -18.15 -24.54 -42.04
C GLU A 13 -17.87 -25.48 -40.86
N MET A 14 -17.51 -24.94 -39.70
CA MET A 14 -17.39 -25.71 -38.45
C MET A 14 -18.73 -26.05 -37.80
N GLY A 15 -19.87 -25.63 -38.37
CA GLY A 15 -21.19 -25.94 -37.92
C GLY A 15 -21.82 -24.98 -36.92
N PHE A 16 -21.20 -23.81 -36.68
CA PHE A 16 -21.79 -22.79 -35.82
C PHE A 16 -22.89 -22.04 -36.56
N SER A 17 -24.02 -21.87 -35.94
CA SER A 17 -25.10 -21.02 -36.46
C SER A 17 -24.75 -19.54 -36.37
N PRO A 18 -25.32 -18.67 -37.21
CA PRO A 18 -25.09 -17.21 -37.13
C PRO A 18 -25.40 -16.63 -35.74
N MET A 19 -26.35 -17.19 -35.00
CA MET A 19 -26.68 -16.77 -33.66
C MET A 19 -25.58 -17.13 -32.65
N GLU A 20 -25.00 -18.33 -32.72
CA GLU A 20 -23.87 -18.76 -31.88
C GLU A 20 -22.62 -17.95 -32.17
N ILE A 21 -22.34 -17.70 -33.44
CA ILE A 21 -21.22 -16.85 -33.86
C ILE A 21 -21.33 -15.45 -33.23
N ASN A 22 -22.52 -14.86 -33.30
CA ASN A 22 -22.75 -13.54 -32.69
C ASN A 22 -22.55 -13.56 -31.19
N ILE A 23 -23.09 -14.56 -30.49
CA ILE A 23 -22.91 -14.71 -29.04
C ILE A 23 -21.40 -14.83 -28.68
N PHE A 24 -20.66 -15.73 -29.32
CA PHE A 24 -19.25 -15.97 -29.05
C PHE A 24 -18.36 -14.76 -29.40
N LEU A 25 -18.68 -14.07 -30.50
CA LEU A 25 -17.96 -12.86 -30.90
C LEU A 25 -18.15 -11.75 -29.87
N ASN A 26 -19.38 -11.51 -29.44
CA ASN A 26 -19.67 -10.52 -28.42
C ASN A 26 -18.99 -10.87 -27.07
N LEU A 27 -18.99 -12.13 -26.65
CA LEU A 27 -18.26 -12.58 -25.47
C LEU A 27 -16.76 -12.31 -25.59
N LYS A 28 -16.16 -12.67 -26.76
CA LYS A 28 -14.72 -12.46 -26.97
C LYS A 28 -14.31 -10.99 -27.09
N LEU A 29 -15.15 -10.16 -27.70
CA LEU A 29 -14.92 -8.71 -27.75
C LEU A 29 -15.01 -8.10 -26.35
N ARG A 30 -15.97 -8.54 -25.55
CA ARG A 30 -16.12 -8.12 -24.17
C ARG A 30 -14.93 -8.54 -23.31
N GLU A 31 -14.49 -9.81 -23.37
CA GLU A 31 -13.29 -10.29 -22.69
C GLU A 31 -12.06 -9.45 -23.03
N ARG A 32 -11.86 -9.10 -24.30
CA ARG A 32 -10.74 -8.24 -24.71
C ARG A 32 -10.84 -6.83 -24.17
N ALA A 33 -12.04 -6.23 -24.21
CA ALA A 33 -12.26 -4.90 -23.63
C ALA A 33 -12.02 -4.90 -22.12
N GLU A 34 -12.42 -5.95 -21.40
CA GLU A 34 -12.16 -6.13 -19.98
C GLU A 34 -10.67 -6.32 -19.68
N GLN A 35 -9.90 -6.98 -20.57
CA GLN A 35 -8.44 -7.14 -20.44
C GLN A 35 -7.67 -5.85 -20.72
N GLU A 36 -8.20 -4.95 -21.56
CA GLU A 36 -7.58 -3.65 -21.90
C GLU A 36 -8.00 -2.54 -20.94
N ALA A 37 -9.06 -2.74 -20.17
CA ALA A 37 -9.52 -1.75 -19.20
C ALA A 37 -8.56 -1.67 -18.01
N VAL A 38 -8.08 -0.47 -17.72
CA VAL A 38 -7.22 -0.19 -16.59
C VAL A 38 -7.84 0.89 -15.71
N VAL A 39 -7.86 0.67 -14.40
CA VAL A 39 -8.25 1.65 -13.39
C VAL A 39 -7.01 2.31 -12.83
N LYS A 40 -6.89 3.63 -13.02
CA LYS A 40 -5.79 4.43 -12.48
C LYS A 40 -6.10 4.81 -11.03
N VAL A 41 -5.30 4.32 -10.11
CA VAL A 41 -5.49 4.54 -8.68
C VAL A 41 -4.32 5.33 -8.12
N ALA A 42 -4.58 6.52 -7.62
CA ALA A 42 -3.61 7.25 -6.80
C ALA A 42 -3.68 6.74 -5.37
N VAL A 43 -2.54 6.35 -4.81
CA VAL A 43 -2.40 5.95 -3.41
C VAL A 43 -1.65 7.05 -2.68
N VAL A 44 -2.23 7.61 -1.62
CA VAL A 44 -1.66 8.77 -0.91
C VAL A 44 -1.49 8.45 0.56
N ASP A 45 -0.29 8.63 1.09
CA ASP A 45 -0.01 8.56 2.53
C ASP A 45 1.12 9.53 2.94
N CYS A 46 1.22 9.80 4.23
CA CYS A 46 2.19 10.76 4.77
C CYS A 46 3.60 10.17 5.00
N ASN A 47 3.76 8.87 4.84
CA ASN A 47 5.06 8.20 4.97
C ASN A 47 5.25 7.14 3.89
N SER A 48 6.49 6.97 3.46
CA SER A 48 6.86 6.07 2.35
C SER A 48 6.64 4.60 2.68
N GLU A 49 6.73 4.22 3.95
CA GLU A 49 6.62 2.85 4.41
C GLU A 49 5.18 2.35 4.31
N CYS A 50 4.21 3.11 4.86
CA CYS A 50 2.79 2.79 4.72
C CYS A 50 2.35 2.85 3.26
N LEU A 51 2.80 3.87 2.52
CA LEU A 51 2.53 4.03 1.09
C LEU A 51 2.98 2.81 0.28
N SER A 52 4.20 2.31 0.55
CA SER A 52 4.74 1.10 -0.09
C SER A 52 3.89 -0.14 0.22
N HIS A 53 3.51 -0.34 1.48
CA HIS A 53 2.70 -1.50 1.89
C HIS A 53 1.27 -1.44 1.37
N MET A 54 0.64 -0.26 1.33
CA MET A 54 -0.67 -0.05 0.71
C MET A 54 -0.62 -0.38 -0.78
N SER A 55 0.38 0.15 -1.49
CA SER A 55 0.57 -0.10 -2.92
C SER A 55 0.84 -1.58 -3.21
N GLU A 56 1.63 -2.26 -2.38
CA GLU A 56 1.89 -3.69 -2.53
C GLU A 56 0.60 -4.53 -2.37
N GLN A 57 -0.25 -4.20 -1.40
CA GLN A 57 -1.54 -4.90 -1.22
C GLN A 57 -2.50 -4.68 -2.40
N LEU A 58 -2.51 -3.50 -3.02
CA LEU A 58 -3.37 -3.20 -4.17
C LEU A 58 -2.82 -3.76 -5.49
N ARG A 59 -1.52 -3.99 -5.60
CA ARG A 59 -0.87 -4.50 -6.83
C ARG A 59 -1.34 -5.90 -7.22
N HIS A 60 -1.94 -6.66 -6.29
CA HIS A 60 -2.50 -7.97 -6.55
C HIS A 60 -3.89 -7.93 -7.20
N ILE A 61 -4.47 -6.74 -7.36
CA ILE A 61 -5.76 -6.56 -8.03
C ILE A 61 -5.50 -6.39 -9.53
N ASP A 62 -6.05 -7.27 -10.34
CA ASP A 62 -5.90 -7.21 -11.80
C ASP A 62 -6.53 -5.94 -12.39
N GLY A 63 -5.92 -5.40 -13.44
CA GLY A 63 -6.42 -4.22 -14.15
C GLY A 63 -6.24 -2.90 -13.37
N VAL A 64 -5.27 -2.82 -12.46
CA VAL A 64 -4.96 -1.61 -11.68
C VAL A 64 -3.61 -1.04 -12.06
N ASP A 65 -3.59 0.25 -12.33
CA ASP A 65 -2.38 1.07 -12.45
C ASP A 65 -2.24 1.93 -11.20
N LEU A 66 -1.14 1.74 -10.45
CA LEU A 66 -0.94 2.38 -9.15
C LEU A 66 0.05 3.54 -9.25
N TYR A 67 -0.35 4.67 -8.72
CA TYR A 67 0.43 5.91 -8.64
C TYR A 67 0.59 6.33 -7.17
N PRO A 68 1.73 5.99 -6.54
CA PRO A 68 1.99 6.34 -5.15
C PRO A 68 2.44 7.79 -5.02
N TYR A 69 1.82 8.54 -4.11
CA TYR A 69 2.15 9.92 -3.78
C TYR A 69 2.37 10.10 -2.29
N LEU A 70 3.44 10.80 -1.91
CA LEU A 70 3.56 11.32 -0.55
C LEU A 70 2.63 12.51 -0.37
N LEU A 71 1.94 12.56 0.77
CA LEU A 71 0.98 13.60 1.08
C LEU A 71 1.61 15.01 0.97
N GLU A 72 2.85 15.19 1.42
CA GLU A 72 3.57 16.45 1.32
C GLU A 72 3.76 16.95 -0.12
N ASN A 73 3.91 16.02 -1.09
CA ASN A 73 3.97 16.38 -2.50
C ASN A 73 2.60 16.87 -3.01
N ILE A 74 1.53 16.24 -2.52
CA ILE A 74 0.16 16.67 -2.85
C ILE A 74 -0.17 18.02 -2.20
N GLU A 75 0.26 18.25 -0.95
CA GLU A 75 0.13 19.56 -0.28
C GLU A 75 0.82 20.68 -1.08
N GLN A 76 1.98 20.37 -1.66
CA GLN A 76 2.74 21.33 -2.47
C GLN A 76 2.17 21.47 -3.91
N TYR A 77 1.67 20.37 -4.49
CA TYR A 77 1.19 20.32 -5.87
C TYR A 77 -0.16 19.58 -5.97
N PRO A 78 -1.28 20.16 -5.48
CA PRO A 78 -2.59 19.49 -5.44
C PRO A 78 -3.10 19.06 -6.81
N TYR A 79 -2.72 19.77 -7.89
CA TYR A 79 -3.09 19.45 -9.27
C TYR A 79 -2.58 18.09 -9.77
N GLN A 80 -1.68 17.44 -9.04
CA GLN A 80 -1.23 16.09 -9.36
C GLN A 80 -2.35 15.06 -9.19
N LEU A 81 -3.33 15.32 -8.30
CA LEU A 81 -4.55 14.52 -8.18
C LEU A 81 -5.66 15.15 -9.05
N ASN A 82 -5.62 14.85 -10.33
CA ASN A 82 -6.51 15.41 -11.35
C ASN A 82 -7.59 14.39 -11.80
N GLU A 83 -8.43 14.78 -12.75
CA GLU A 83 -9.52 13.97 -13.28
C GLU A 83 -9.05 12.72 -14.09
N ASP A 84 -7.75 12.51 -14.29
CA ASP A 84 -7.20 11.33 -14.96
C ASP A 84 -7.22 10.08 -14.05
N PHE A 85 -7.40 10.28 -12.72
CA PHE A 85 -7.54 9.19 -11.77
C PHE A 85 -8.99 8.74 -11.64
N ASP A 86 -9.17 7.43 -11.63
CA ASP A 86 -10.48 6.79 -11.42
C ASP A 86 -10.79 6.62 -9.94
N LEU A 87 -9.75 6.64 -9.08
CA LEU A 87 -9.87 6.45 -7.65
C LEU A 87 -8.64 7.03 -6.95
N VAL A 88 -8.86 7.71 -5.83
CA VAL A 88 -7.83 8.04 -4.86
C VAL A 88 -8.03 7.19 -3.61
N VAL A 89 -6.98 6.54 -3.13
CA VAL A 89 -6.96 5.72 -1.92
C VAL A 89 -6.04 6.37 -0.89
N THR A 90 -6.52 6.55 0.33
CA THR A 90 -5.74 7.10 1.43
C THR A 90 -6.17 6.50 2.76
N THR A 91 -5.43 6.81 3.82
CA THR A 91 -5.86 6.47 5.18
C THR A 91 -6.93 7.43 5.71
N SER A 92 -7.71 6.98 6.68
CA SER A 92 -8.77 7.79 7.28
C SER A 92 -8.26 9.12 7.84
N ASN A 93 -7.00 9.15 8.31
CA ASN A 93 -6.39 10.36 8.88
C ASN A 93 -6.17 11.48 7.86
N HIS A 94 -6.06 11.16 6.58
CA HIS A 94 -5.81 12.14 5.51
C HIS A 94 -7.04 12.37 4.63
N GLY A 95 -8.11 11.59 4.89
CA GLY A 95 -9.29 11.57 4.04
C GLY A 95 -10.04 12.90 3.97
N ASP A 96 -10.13 13.65 5.07
CA ASP A 96 -10.83 14.93 5.08
C ASP A 96 -10.08 16.00 4.29
N TYR A 97 -8.78 16.13 4.51
CA TYR A 97 -7.93 17.04 3.73
C TYR A 97 -7.97 16.73 2.22
N LEU A 98 -7.82 15.46 1.84
CA LEU A 98 -7.87 15.08 0.44
C LEU A 98 -9.24 15.29 -0.18
N ALA A 99 -10.33 15.12 0.57
CA ALA A 99 -11.68 15.40 0.09
C ALA A 99 -11.91 16.87 -0.25
N GLU A 100 -11.19 17.80 0.40
CA GLU A 100 -11.30 19.22 0.15
C GLU A 100 -10.58 19.69 -1.13
N ILE A 101 -9.52 18.96 -1.52
CA ILE A 101 -8.66 19.36 -2.65
C ILE A 101 -8.88 18.54 -3.92
N LEU A 102 -9.56 17.39 -3.82
CA LEU A 102 -9.85 16.53 -4.98
C LEU A 102 -10.91 17.15 -5.88
N PRO A 103 -10.81 16.99 -7.20
CA PRO A 103 -11.90 17.30 -8.11
C PRO A 103 -13.16 16.49 -7.76
N ASP A 104 -14.35 17.10 -7.87
CA ASP A 104 -15.64 16.49 -7.52
C ASP A 104 -15.90 15.14 -8.19
N LYS A 105 -15.33 14.92 -9.36
CA LYS A 105 -15.52 13.69 -10.13
C LYS A 105 -14.61 12.54 -9.72
N VAL A 106 -13.55 12.80 -8.94
CA VAL A 106 -12.57 11.78 -8.54
C VAL A 106 -12.97 11.17 -7.20
N PRO A 107 -13.41 9.92 -7.18
CA PRO A 107 -13.86 9.28 -5.95
C PRO A 107 -12.69 9.03 -4.99
N LEU A 108 -12.90 9.33 -3.71
CA LEU A 108 -11.98 9.05 -2.62
C LEU A 108 -12.40 7.77 -1.88
N ALA A 109 -11.46 6.89 -1.60
CA ALA A 109 -11.62 5.76 -0.71
C ALA A 109 -10.69 5.88 0.49
N ARG A 110 -11.25 5.69 1.69
CA ARG A 110 -10.51 5.76 2.95
C ARG A 110 -10.29 4.35 3.48
N THR A 111 -9.08 4.09 3.96
CA THR A 111 -8.69 2.80 4.52
C THR A 111 -8.20 2.95 5.96
N ALA A 112 -8.30 1.87 6.72
CA ALA A 112 -7.68 1.78 8.04
C ALA A 112 -6.36 0.99 7.92
N LEU A 113 -5.28 1.54 8.49
CA LEU A 113 -4.02 0.84 8.66
C LEU A 113 -3.95 0.25 10.08
N ARG A 114 -3.46 -0.97 10.17
CA ARG A 114 -3.22 -1.66 11.44
C ARG A 114 -1.81 -2.26 11.45
N PRO A 115 -1.16 -2.34 12.62
CA PRO A 115 0.05 -3.15 12.75
C PRO A 115 -0.24 -4.57 12.27
N SER A 116 0.69 -5.19 11.57
CA SER A 116 0.53 -6.58 11.17
C SER A 116 0.40 -7.48 12.39
N ALA A 117 -0.30 -8.60 12.26
CA ALA A 117 -0.42 -9.59 13.35
C ALA A 117 0.96 -10.11 13.79
N HIS A 118 1.91 -10.22 12.85
CA HIS A 118 3.30 -10.59 13.14
C HIS A 118 3.97 -9.55 14.04
N SER A 119 3.95 -8.27 13.64
CA SER A 119 4.54 -7.18 14.43
C SER A 119 3.90 -7.08 15.82
N LEU A 120 2.56 -7.11 15.86
CA LEU A 120 1.83 -7.01 17.12
C LEU A 120 2.13 -8.19 18.06
N SER A 121 2.17 -9.43 17.53
CA SER A 121 2.51 -10.62 18.33
C SER A 121 3.91 -10.54 18.95
N ARG A 122 4.87 -9.88 18.29
CA ARG A 122 6.22 -9.68 18.85
C ARG A 122 6.23 -8.57 19.90
N ILE A 123 5.55 -7.47 19.65
CA ILE A 123 5.43 -6.35 20.58
C ILE A 123 4.78 -6.82 21.91
N LEU A 124 3.71 -7.62 21.83
CA LEU A 124 3.00 -8.16 23.00
C LEU A 124 3.81 -9.19 23.82
N LYS A 125 4.92 -9.69 23.30
CA LYS A 125 5.81 -10.63 24.00
C LYS A 125 6.97 -9.97 24.72
N LEU A 126 7.07 -8.65 24.66
CA LEU A 126 8.11 -7.92 25.37
C LEU A 126 7.97 -8.13 26.89
N GLN A 127 9.11 -8.33 27.54
CA GLN A 127 9.16 -8.71 28.97
C GLN A 127 9.54 -7.51 29.84
N ALA A 128 9.24 -7.61 31.12
CA ALA A 128 9.71 -6.66 32.11
C ALA A 128 11.24 -6.59 32.14
N GLY A 129 11.76 -5.35 32.16
CA GLY A 129 13.21 -5.07 32.12
C GLY A 129 13.79 -5.00 30.70
N GLU A 130 13.05 -5.33 29.67
CA GLU A 130 13.47 -5.05 28.28
C GLU A 130 13.40 -3.54 27.98
N ARG A 131 14.40 -3.06 27.25
CA ARG A 131 14.58 -1.66 26.88
C ARG A 131 14.40 -1.54 25.37
N LEU A 132 13.18 -1.14 24.96
CA LEU A 132 12.79 -1.07 23.56
C LEU A 132 13.17 0.27 22.93
N GLY A 133 14.14 0.25 22.05
CA GLY A 133 14.44 1.35 21.13
C GLY A 133 13.60 1.26 19.85
N ILE A 134 13.27 2.41 19.27
CA ILE A 134 12.50 2.50 18.02
C ILE A 134 13.27 3.36 17.03
N VAL A 135 13.59 2.80 15.87
CA VAL A 135 14.34 3.47 14.82
C VAL A 135 13.52 3.44 13.53
N GLY A 136 13.05 4.60 13.09
CA GLY A 136 12.28 4.75 11.86
C GLY A 136 13.11 5.32 10.72
N CYS A 137 12.62 5.20 9.48
CA CYS A 137 13.19 5.87 8.32
C CYS A 137 12.57 7.27 8.11
N SER A 138 11.45 7.55 8.72
CA SER A 138 10.86 8.88 8.77
C SER A 138 10.37 9.21 10.18
N PRO A 139 10.36 10.51 10.58
CA PRO A 139 9.83 10.89 11.91
C PRO A 139 8.37 10.52 12.10
N ARG A 140 7.57 10.53 11.03
CA ARG A 140 6.14 10.19 11.06
C ARG A 140 5.95 8.69 11.32
N PHE A 141 6.69 7.84 10.64
CA PHE A 141 6.61 6.39 10.84
C PHE A 141 7.19 5.97 12.20
N ALA A 142 8.30 6.58 12.62
CA ALA A 142 8.88 6.36 13.94
C ALA A 142 7.86 6.65 15.07
N ARG A 143 7.13 7.78 14.99
CA ARG A 143 6.05 8.11 15.92
C ARG A 143 4.88 7.14 15.85
N LEU A 144 4.51 6.66 14.65
CA LEU A 144 3.45 5.66 14.50
C LEU A 144 3.81 4.35 15.19
N MET A 145 5.04 3.85 15.00
CA MET A 145 5.55 2.68 15.74
C MET A 145 5.56 2.90 17.24
N HIS A 146 6.03 4.06 17.69
CA HIS A 146 6.07 4.41 19.11
C HIS A 146 4.66 4.44 19.73
N SER A 147 3.68 5.08 19.07
CA SER A 147 2.29 5.10 19.53
C SER A 147 1.70 3.68 19.65
N THR A 148 2.03 2.80 18.69
CA THR A 148 1.64 1.40 18.78
C THR A 148 2.26 0.71 19.98
N CYS A 149 3.58 0.87 20.20
CA CYS A 149 4.23 0.28 21.35
C CYS A 149 3.65 0.80 22.66
N LYS A 150 3.42 2.09 22.79
CA LYS A 150 2.78 2.69 23.98
C LYS A 150 1.36 2.17 24.25
N ALA A 151 0.63 1.77 23.23
CA ALA A 151 -0.72 1.22 23.37
C ALA A 151 -0.75 -0.25 23.79
N TYR A 152 0.31 -1.02 23.52
CA TYR A 152 0.31 -2.47 23.69
C TYR A 152 1.41 -3.02 24.60
N VAL A 153 2.42 -2.23 24.96
CA VAL A 153 3.50 -2.65 25.86
C VAL A 153 3.17 -2.20 27.27
N GLU A 154 3.07 -3.15 28.19
CA GLU A 154 2.74 -2.90 29.59
C GLU A 154 4.00 -2.89 30.48
N ASP A 155 4.91 -3.84 30.29
CA ASP A 155 6.00 -4.12 31.23
C ASP A 155 7.38 -3.65 30.78
N ALA A 156 7.62 -3.54 29.46
CA ALA A 156 8.92 -3.10 28.94
C ALA A 156 9.05 -1.56 28.89
N GLU A 157 10.26 -1.06 29.00
CA GLU A 157 10.55 0.37 28.86
C GLU A 157 10.62 0.77 27.39
N VAL A 158 9.67 1.62 26.94
CA VAL A 158 9.61 2.13 25.54
C VAL A 158 10.23 3.50 25.46
N PHE A 159 11.31 3.63 24.70
CA PHE A 159 12.07 4.87 24.53
C PHE A 159 11.50 5.74 23.41
N GLU A 160 11.77 7.04 23.49
CA GLU A 160 11.42 7.97 22.39
C GLU A 160 12.09 7.50 21.09
N PRO A 161 11.36 7.59 19.97
CA PRO A 161 11.85 7.09 18.70
C PRO A 161 12.86 8.05 18.06
N ILE A 162 13.80 7.48 17.31
CA ILE A 162 14.74 8.25 16.48
C ILE A 162 14.61 7.86 15.01
N THR A 163 15.24 8.66 14.12
CA THR A 163 15.48 8.29 12.73
C THR A 163 16.91 7.80 12.54
N ALA A 164 17.17 7.05 11.48
CA ALA A 164 18.49 6.50 11.18
C ALA A 164 19.39 7.45 10.35
N GLU A 165 19.19 8.77 10.50
CA GLU A 165 19.91 9.79 9.70
C GLU A 165 21.37 10.00 10.16
N SER A 166 21.63 9.82 11.45
CA SER A 166 22.95 10.01 12.04
C SER A 166 23.50 8.71 12.62
N GLU A 167 24.60 8.21 12.06
CA GLU A 167 25.29 7.01 12.56
C GLU A 167 25.70 7.14 14.03
N THR A 168 26.26 8.27 14.40
CA THR A 168 26.72 8.53 15.78
C THR A 168 25.57 8.52 16.77
N GLU A 169 24.45 9.17 16.41
CA GLU A 169 23.26 9.20 17.23
C GLU A 169 22.62 7.80 17.34
N LEU A 170 22.52 7.08 16.22
CA LEU A 170 22.00 5.71 16.19
C LEU A 170 22.84 4.78 17.08
N LYS A 171 24.15 4.84 16.98
CA LYS A 171 25.07 4.03 17.79
C LYS A 171 24.92 4.34 19.30
N ALA A 172 24.86 5.62 19.65
CA ALA A 172 24.63 6.04 21.04
C ALA A 172 23.27 5.59 21.55
N TYR A 173 22.24 5.71 20.72
CA TYR A 173 20.88 5.30 21.06
C TYR A 173 20.77 3.80 21.31
N LEU A 174 21.42 2.97 20.49
CA LEU A 174 21.39 1.51 20.61
C LEU A 174 22.18 0.98 21.80
N ALA A 175 23.14 1.73 22.34
CA ALA A 175 24.12 1.25 23.31
C ALA A 175 23.51 0.67 24.60
N ASP A 176 22.36 1.15 25.02
CA ASP A 176 21.68 0.74 26.25
C ASP A 176 20.34 0.02 25.99
N LYS A 177 20.02 -0.32 24.75
CA LYS A 177 18.78 -1.04 24.41
C LYS A 177 19.02 -2.56 24.39
N THR A 178 17.98 -3.31 24.75
CA THR A 178 17.97 -4.77 24.64
C THR A 178 17.19 -5.27 23.46
N VAL A 179 16.22 -4.45 22.99
CA VAL A 179 15.39 -4.70 21.82
C VAL A 179 15.35 -3.45 20.96
N VAL A 180 15.39 -3.59 19.65
CA VAL A 180 15.18 -2.50 18.71
C VAL A 180 14.06 -2.86 17.72
N LEU A 181 13.10 -1.95 17.54
CA LEU A 181 12.03 -2.05 16.56
C LEU A 181 12.37 -1.18 15.36
N VAL A 182 12.36 -1.77 14.17
CA VAL A 182 12.68 -1.12 12.90
C VAL A 182 11.59 -1.36 11.86
N PRO A 183 11.48 -0.55 10.80
CA PRO A 183 10.59 -0.85 9.68
C PRO A 183 10.94 -2.20 9.04
N LYS A 184 9.92 -2.93 8.59
CA LYS A 184 10.16 -4.11 7.74
C LYS A 184 10.90 -3.68 6.47
N PHE A 185 11.92 -4.44 6.09
CA PHE A 185 12.82 -4.11 4.99
C PHE A 185 13.58 -2.78 5.19
N TYR A 186 13.97 -2.47 6.43
CA TYR A 186 14.71 -1.27 6.79
C TYR A 186 15.96 -1.06 5.94
N GLU A 187 16.57 -2.13 5.41
CA GLU A 187 17.73 -2.09 4.53
C GLU A 187 17.46 -1.32 3.21
N LYS A 188 16.19 -1.17 2.81
CA LYS A 188 15.81 -0.38 1.63
C LYS A 188 15.75 1.13 1.89
N TYR A 189 15.70 1.50 3.15
CA TYR A 189 15.46 2.88 3.59
C TYR A 189 16.64 3.49 4.34
N PHE A 190 17.42 2.67 5.05
CA PHE A 190 18.55 3.12 5.83
C PHE A 190 19.82 3.16 4.98
N SER A 191 20.80 3.97 5.38
CA SER A 191 22.14 3.91 4.80
C SER A 191 22.80 2.55 5.05
N ALA A 192 23.86 2.24 4.31
CA ALA A 192 24.61 1.00 4.52
C ALA A 192 25.16 0.91 5.95
N GLU A 193 25.68 2.03 6.48
CA GLU A 193 26.24 2.15 7.82
C GLU A 193 25.18 1.93 8.90
N ALA A 194 24.00 2.58 8.78
CA ALA A 194 22.89 2.40 9.71
C ALA A 194 22.34 0.96 9.65
N THR A 195 22.26 0.38 8.44
CA THR A 195 21.86 -1.02 8.25
C THR A 195 22.80 -1.97 8.96
N ASP A 196 24.12 -1.75 8.84
CA ASP A 196 25.12 -2.60 9.50
C ASP A 196 25.08 -2.43 11.03
N LEU A 197 24.83 -1.24 11.56
CA LEU A 197 24.63 -1.03 12.99
C LEU A 197 23.43 -1.83 13.52
N ILE A 198 22.30 -1.80 12.83
CA ILE A 198 21.11 -2.58 13.21
C ILE A 198 21.37 -4.08 13.08
N ARG A 199 22.00 -4.54 11.99
CA ARG A 199 22.31 -5.95 11.76
C ARG A 199 23.25 -6.52 12.80
N ASN A 200 24.24 -5.73 13.25
CA ASN A 200 25.22 -6.11 14.27
C ASN A 200 24.78 -5.74 15.69
N PHE A 201 23.55 -5.32 15.89
CA PHE A 201 23.02 -5.01 17.23
C PHE A 201 23.05 -6.26 18.11
N ALA A 202 23.60 -6.15 19.32
CA ALA A 202 23.78 -7.28 20.22
C ALA A 202 22.47 -7.81 20.84
N GLY A 203 21.41 -7.00 20.84
CA GLY A 203 20.09 -7.35 21.34
C GLY A 203 19.18 -7.96 20.27
N THR A 204 17.88 -7.92 20.52
CA THR A 204 16.87 -8.45 19.62
C THR A 204 16.44 -7.38 18.61
N VAL A 205 16.52 -7.67 17.30
CA VAL A 205 15.94 -6.82 16.25
C VAL A 205 14.54 -7.33 15.92
N MET A 206 13.56 -6.43 15.96
CA MET A 206 12.17 -6.69 15.61
C MET A 206 11.77 -5.82 14.43
N ASP A 207 11.08 -6.39 13.45
CA ASP A 207 10.50 -5.64 12.34
C ASP A 207 9.05 -5.24 12.61
N CYS A 208 8.69 -4.06 12.16
CA CYS A 208 7.34 -3.53 12.24
C CYS A 208 6.85 -3.07 10.87
N TYR A 209 5.62 -3.43 10.52
CA TYR A 209 4.94 -2.90 9.36
C TYR A 209 3.44 -2.84 9.58
N TYR A 210 2.81 -1.94 8.83
CA TYR A 210 1.37 -1.73 8.84
C TYR A 210 0.79 -2.23 7.53
N LYS A 211 -0.44 -2.68 7.58
CA LYS A 211 -1.21 -3.09 6.41
C LYS A 211 -2.62 -2.55 6.49
N MET A 212 -3.27 -2.41 5.36
CA MET A 212 -4.71 -2.16 5.33
C MET A 212 -5.43 -3.34 5.97
N ASP A 213 -6.48 -3.07 6.74
CA ASP A 213 -7.33 -4.13 7.27
C ASP A 213 -8.05 -4.88 6.14
N GLU A 214 -8.43 -6.12 6.40
CA GLU A 214 -9.03 -7.00 5.38
C GLU A 214 -10.34 -6.44 4.82
N GLY A 215 -11.15 -5.78 5.65
CA GLY A 215 -12.39 -5.13 5.20
C GLY A 215 -12.11 -3.99 4.22
N SER A 216 -11.09 -3.17 4.48
CA SER A 216 -10.65 -2.12 3.57
C SER A 216 -10.18 -2.69 2.23
N VAL A 217 -9.41 -3.77 2.23
CA VAL A 217 -8.92 -4.42 1.00
C VAL A 217 -10.09 -4.96 0.18
N LEU A 218 -11.01 -5.72 0.78
CA LEU A 218 -12.20 -6.25 0.11
C LEU A 218 -13.10 -5.15 -0.47
N TYR A 219 -13.27 -4.05 0.28
CA TYR A 219 -14.01 -2.89 -0.19
C TYR A 219 -13.36 -2.27 -1.44
N LEU A 220 -12.04 -2.07 -1.42
CA LEU A 220 -11.28 -1.52 -2.54
C LEU A 220 -11.33 -2.44 -3.76
N GLU A 221 -11.13 -3.75 -3.58
CA GLU A 221 -11.29 -4.73 -4.67
C GLU A 221 -12.68 -4.64 -5.32
N SER A 222 -13.73 -4.59 -4.51
CA SER A 222 -15.10 -4.48 -5.02
C SER A 222 -15.31 -3.16 -5.79
N LYS A 223 -14.77 -2.05 -5.27
CA LYS A 223 -14.87 -0.74 -5.91
C LYS A 223 -14.12 -0.69 -7.23
N ILE A 224 -12.90 -1.22 -7.27
CA ILE A 224 -12.05 -1.29 -8.47
C ILE A 224 -12.71 -2.18 -9.53
N LYS A 225 -13.23 -3.35 -9.16
CA LYS A 225 -13.95 -4.23 -10.09
C LYS A 225 -15.17 -3.54 -10.73
N ARG A 226 -15.90 -2.71 -10.00
CA ARG A 226 -17.01 -1.92 -10.55
C ARG A 226 -16.51 -0.85 -11.53
N LEU A 227 -15.39 -0.19 -11.23
CA LEU A 227 -14.79 0.80 -12.12
C LEU A 227 -14.28 0.14 -13.42
N LEU A 228 -13.64 -1.03 -13.33
CA LEU A 228 -13.24 -1.83 -14.50
C LEU A 228 -14.44 -2.18 -15.36
N ALA A 229 -15.51 -2.69 -14.77
CA ALA A 229 -16.74 -3.05 -15.50
C ALA A 229 -17.37 -1.84 -16.19
N SER A 230 -17.29 -0.64 -15.61
CA SER A 230 -17.82 0.59 -16.25
C SER A 230 -16.97 1.11 -17.40
N LYS A 231 -15.69 0.75 -17.48
CA LYS A 231 -14.79 1.10 -18.59
C LYS A 231 -14.84 0.12 -19.75
N SER A 232 -15.38 -1.06 -19.53
CA SER A 232 -15.49 -2.14 -20.52
C SER A 232 -16.76 -2.05 -21.37
N ILE A 233 -17.60 -1.02 -21.15
CA ILE A 233 -18.85 -0.74 -21.89
C ILE A 233 -18.61 0.39 -22.89
#